data_a0ba6b196d03bc0142b3e89121da7b2b
#
_entry.id   a0ba6b196d03bc0142b3e89121da7b2b
#
_cell.length_a   1.000
_cell.length_b   1.000
_cell.length_c   1.000
_cell.angle_alpha   90.00
_cell.angle_beta   90.00
_cell.angle_gamma   90.00
#
_symmetry.space_group_name_H-M   'P 1'
#
loop_
_entity.id
_entity.type
_entity.pdbx_description
1 polymer ?
#
loop_
_entity_poly.entity_id
_entity_poly.type
_entity_poly.pdbx_seq_one_letter_code
_entity_poly.pdbx_strand_id
1 'polypeptide(L)'
;MKKSNVLEKLDKNTAEDLAEEAIKNSSLFSELFNGISSSNPKLKFKSAKILALISKQYPQKLYSKIDFFIDLLDSENNILKWNAIDVIANLASVDIDKRFEKIFEKFYGLLQEGSLITAGHVVGNSGKIVNVKPDLESRITDELLKAEKIKLPTEECRNILLGHTILSFDQYFDKIQNKYEVVSFVKRQLNNSRNATKTKAEKFLKKHAPS
;
A
#
# COMPACT_ATOMS: atom_id res chain seq x y z
N MET A 1 28.17 -9.09 -21.95
CA MET A 1 28.05 -10.06 -20.84
C MET A 1 28.38 -9.38 -19.51
N LYS A 2 27.39 -8.71 -18.85
CA LYS A 2 27.57 -8.10 -17.51
C LYS A 2 26.45 -8.53 -16.53
N LYS A 3 25.78 -9.67 -16.82
CA LYS A 3 24.62 -10.13 -15.98
C LYS A 3 25.00 -10.79 -14.65
N SER A 4 26.27 -11.13 -14.41
CA SER A 4 26.65 -11.87 -13.20
C SER A 4 26.81 -11.00 -11.95
N ASN A 5 27.14 -9.74 -12.09
CA ASN A 5 27.56 -8.90 -10.96
C ASN A 5 26.38 -8.50 -10.04
N VAL A 6 25.18 -8.16 -10.58
CA VAL A 6 24.03 -7.73 -9.77
C VAL A 6 23.41 -8.89 -9.01
N LEU A 7 23.17 -10.02 -9.67
CA LEU A 7 22.63 -11.22 -8.99
C LEU A 7 23.55 -11.69 -7.86
N GLU A 8 24.86 -11.68 -8.08
CA GLU A 8 25.84 -12.05 -7.06
C GLU A 8 25.83 -11.08 -5.87
N LYS A 9 25.73 -9.77 -6.13
CA LYS A 9 25.56 -8.75 -5.09
C LYS A 9 24.26 -8.97 -4.31
N LEU A 10 23.14 -9.25 -5.01
CA LEU A 10 21.85 -9.52 -4.39
C LEU A 10 21.88 -10.76 -3.51
N ASP A 11 22.77 -11.70 -3.74
CA ASP A 11 22.90 -12.94 -2.97
C ASP A 11 23.78 -12.80 -1.74
N LYS A 12 24.76 -11.92 -1.79
CA LYS A 12 25.75 -11.72 -0.73
C LYS A 12 25.38 -10.65 0.30
N ASN A 13 24.45 -9.73 -0.05
CA ASN A 13 24.10 -8.60 0.78
C ASN A 13 22.62 -8.63 1.18
N THR A 14 22.28 -7.96 2.28
CA THR A 14 20.88 -7.76 2.70
C THR A 14 20.19 -6.76 1.77
N ALA A 15 18.86 -6.75 1.78
CA ALA A 15 18.10 -5.78 0.99
C ALA A 15 18.30 -4.35 1.52
N GLU A 16 18.51 -4.22 2.81
CA GLU A 16 18.80 -2.98 3.52
C GLU A 16 20.14 -2.39 3.08
N ASP A 17 21.21 -3.18 3.10
CA ASP A 17 22.56 -2.75 2.65
C ASP A 17 22.53 -2.30 1.18
N LEU A 18 21.81 -3.06 0.34
CA LEU A 18 21.68 -2.73 -1.09
C LEU A 18 20.82 -1.49 -1.34
N ALA A 19 19.83 -1.20 -0.50
CA ALA A 19 19.06 0.03 -0.58
C ALA A 19 19.97 1.24 -0.27
N GLU A 20 20.80 1.15 0.77
CA GLU A 20 21.76 2.19 1.14
C GLU A 20 22.86 2.39 0.08
N GLU A 21 23.35 1.30 -0.53
CA GLU A 21 24.31 1.37 -1.62
C GLU A 21 23.68 2.02 -2.86
N ALA A 22 22.46 1.61 -3.24
CA ALA A 22 21.81 2.06 -4.45
C ALA A 22 21.54 3.57 -4.46
N ILE A 23 21.20 4.18 -3.33
CA ILE A 23 20.98 5.64 -3.27
C ILE A 23 22.27 6.47 -3.48
N LYS A 24 23.45 5.83 -3.37
CA LYS A 24 24.77 6.44 -3.58
C LYS A 24 25.40 6.01 -4.92
N ASN A 25 24.87 4.95 -5.54
CA ASN A 25 25.42 4.31 -6.76
C ASN A 25 24.36 4.32 -7.87
N SER A 26 24.47 5.26 -8.81
CA SER A 26 23.49 5.41 -9.91
C SER A 26 23.41 4.21 -10.84
N SER A 27 24.52 3.44 -11.01
CA SER A 27 24.51 2.22 -11.80
C SER A 27 23.66 1.15 -11.13
N LEU A 28 23.89 0.87 -9.85
CA LEU A 28 23.10 -0.10 -9.10
C LEU A 28 21.62 0.33 -9.04
N PHE A 29 21.35 1.62 -8.81
CA PHE A 29 19.99 2.14 -8.82
C PHE A 29 19.27 1.86 -10.14
N SER A 30 19.90 2.13 -11.28
CA SER A 30 19.34 1.85 -12.60
C SER A 30 19.17 0.33 -12.86
N GLU A 31 20.09 -0.47 -12.38
CA GLU A 31 20.06 -1.92 -12.51
C GLU A 31 18.88 -2.55 -11.73
N LEU A 32 18.43 -1.94 -10.60
CA LEU A 32 17.25 -2.38 -9.88
C LEU A 32 15.97 -2.21 -10.72
N PHE A 33 15.82 -1.12 -11.46
CA PHE A 33 14.68 -0.95 -12.38
C PHE A 33 14.70 -1.96 -13.52
N ASN A 34 15.87 -2.19 -14.12
CA ASN A 34 16.05 -3.23 -15.14
C ASN A 34 15.76 -4.63 -14.58
N GLY A 35 16.08 -4.84 -13.29
CA GLY A 35 15.83 -6.08 -12.59
C GLY A 35 14.33 -6.41 -12.48
N ILE A 36 13.46 -5.43 -12.30
CA ILE A 36 11.99 -5.64 -12.28
C ILE A 36 11.48 -6.21 -13.58
N SER A 37 12.04 -5.82 -14.72
CA SER A 37 11.68 -6.32 -16.05
C SER A 37 12.36 -7.66 -16.41
N SER A 38 13.18 -8.22 -15.52
CA SER A 38 13.92 -9.45 -15.77
C SER A 38 12.99 -10.66 -15.85
N SER A 39 13.34 -11.62 -16.72
CA SER A 39 12.73 -12.96 -16.73
C SER A 39 13.16 -13.83 -15.54
N ASN A 40 14.25 -13.47 -14.84
CA ASN A 40 14.72 -14.17 -13.65
C ASN A 40 13.88 -13.73 -12.42
N PRO A 41 13.06 -14.61 -11.81
CA PRO A 41 12.18 -14.24 -10.69
C PRO A 41 12.96 -13.73 -9.48
N LYS A 42 14.12 -14.31 -9.18
CA LYS A 42 14.96 -13.93 -8.05
C LYS A 42 15.44 -12.48 -8.18
N LEU A 43 15.94 -12.11 -9.36
CA LEU A 43 16.36 -10.74 -9.64
C LEU A 43 15.16 -9.78 -9.58
N LYS A 44 14.04 -10.14 -10.22
CA LYS A 44 12.81 -9.36 -10.27
C LYS A 44 12.31 -9.00 -8.87
N PHE A 45 12.06 -9.99 -8.03
CA PHE A 45 11.45 -9.75 -6.73
C PHE A 45 12.41 -9.17 -5.69
N LYS A 46 13.71 -9.49 -5.75
CA LYS A 46 14.71 -8.82 -4.91
C LYS A 46 14.84 -7.34 -5.27
N SER A 47 14.87 -7.00 -6.57
CA SER A 47 14.88 -5.60 -7.02
C SER A 47 13.65 -4.84 -6.55
N ALA A 48 12.46 -5.42 -6.68
CA ALA A 48 11.22 -4.83 -6.21
C ALA A 48 11.25 -4.57 -4.69
N LYS A 49 11.73 -5.54 -3.90
CA LYS A 49 11.87 -5.39 -2.44
C LYS A 49 12.83 -4.26 -2.07
N ILE A 50 13.97 -4.13 -2.75
CA ILE A 50 14.94 -3.07 -2.49
C ILE A 50 14.36 -1.71 -2.84
N LEU A 51 13.67 -1.57 -3.98
CA LEU A 51 13.02 -0.30 -4.36
C LEU A 51 11.90 0.07 -3.37
N ALA A 52 11.15 -0.90 -2.82
CA ALA A 52 10.18 -0.64 -1.75
C ALA A 52 10.87 -0.13 -0.47
N LEU A 53 12.03 -0.67 -0.10
CA LEU A 53 12.80 -0.16 1.04
C LEU A 53 13.30 1.27 0.78
N ILE A 54 13.82 1.55 -0.43
CA ILE A 54 14.23 2.90 -0.83
C ILE A 54 13.04 3.87 -0.74
N SER A 55 11.86 3.49 -1.23
CA SER A 55 10.67 4.35 -1.16
C SER A 55 10.26 4.70 0.27
N LYS A 56 10.48 3.77 1.20
CA LYS A 56 10.15 3.96 2.62
C LYS A 56 11.17 4.82 3.35
N GLN A 57 12.46 4.62 3.09
CA GLN A 57 13.56 5.26 3.83
C GLN A 57 14.04 6.55 3.17
N TYR A 58 13.99 6.60 1.83
CA TYR A 58 14.54 7.70 1.01
C TYR A 58 13.57 8.09 -0.11
N PRO A 59 12.30 8.43 0.19
CA PRO A 59 11.26 8.66 -0.84
C PRO A 59 11.68 9.72 -1.86
N GLN A 60 12.41 10.77 -1.45
CA GLN A 60 12.89 11.85 -2.35
C GLN A 60 13.79 11.29 -3.47
N LYS A 61 14.58 10.23 -3.18
CA LYS A 61 15.48 9.62 -4.17
C LYS A 61 14.73 8.84 -5.25
N LEU A 62 13.51 8.39 -4.93
CA LEU A 62 12.71 7.55 -5.82
C LEU A 62 11.58 8.34 -6.52
N TYR A 63 11.19 9.50 -6.02
CA TYR A 63 10.02 10.23 -6.48
C TYR A 63 10.03 10.54 -7.98
N SER A 64 11.19 10.89 -8.56
CA SER A 64 11.33 11.13 -10.02
C SER A 64 10.98 9.91 -10.89
N LYS A 65 10.82 8.73 -10.29
CA LYS A 65 10.45 7.47 -10.96
C LYS A 65 9.03 7.02 -10.62
N ILE A 66 8.20 7.88 -10.08
CA ILE A 66 6.83 7.52 -9.66
C ILE A 66 6.00 6.96 -10.81
N ASP A 67 6.16 7.46 -12.04
CA ASP A 67 5.43 6.97 -13.22
C ASP A 67 5.67 5.49 -13.50
N PHE A 68 6.89 5.02 -13.31
CA PHE A 68 7.20 3.59 -13.43
C PHE A 68 6.35 2.72 -12.49
N PHE A 69 6.10 3.19 -11.26
CA PHE A 69 5.25 2.46 -10.31
C PHE A 69 3.76 2.64 -10.61
N ILE A 70 3.36 3.80 -11.16
CA ILE A 70 1.97 4.01 -11.63
C ILE A 70 1.63 3.03 -12.75
N ASP A 71 2.57 2.78 -13.68
CA ASP A 71 2.39 1.80 -14.75
C ASP A 71 2.31 0.36 -14.20
N LEU A 72 3.03 0.05 -13.13
CA LEU A 72 2.98 -1.27 -12.47
C LEU A 72 1.66 -1.56 -11.75
N LEU A 73 0.79 -0.57 -11.53
CA LEU A 73 -0.57 -0.82 -11.02
C LEU A 73 -1.40 -1.65 -12.01
N ASP A 74 -1.09 -1.62 -13.31
CA ASP A 74 -1.72 -2.42 -14.34
C ASP A 74 -1.02 -3.77 -14.58
N SER A 75 0.01 -4.08 -13.80
CA SER A 75 0.79 -5.30 -13.98
C SER A 75 -0.07 -6.55 -13.77
N GLU A 76 0.03 -7.53 -14.67
CA GLU A 76 -0.53 -8.87 -14.46
C GLU A 76 0.21 -9.64 -13.36
N ASN A 77 1.43 -9.24 -13.03
CA ASN A 77 2.18 -9.81 -11.92
C ASN A 77 1.73 -9.16 -10.60
N ASN A 78 0.92 -9.88 -9.85
CA ASN A 78 0.35 -9.40 -8.59
C ASN A 78 1.42 -8.93 -7.58
N ILE A 79 2.58 -9.59 -7.49
CA ILE A 79 3.64 -9.19 -6.55
C ILE A 79 4.20 -7.80 -6.92
N LEU A 80 4.37 -7.53 -8.22
CA LEU A 80 4.81 -6.20 -8.69
C LEU A 80 3.73 -5.14 -8.48
N LYS A 81 2.45 -5.48 -8.74
CA LYS A 81 1.32 -4.60 -8.46
C LYS A 81 1.26 -4.21 -6.97
N TRP A 82 1.33 -5.19 -6.06
CA TRP A 82 1.31 -4.92 -4.62
C TRP A 82 2.51 -4.08 -4.18
N ASN A 83 3.69 -4.38 -4.72
CA ASN A 83 4.89 -3.57 -4.49
C ASN A 83 4.68 -2.11 -4.95
N ALA A 84 4.09 -1.90 -6.12
CA ALA A 84 3.79 -0.57 -6.65
C ALA A 84 2.81 0.20 -5.74
N ILE A 85 1.75 -0.45 -5.23
CA ILE A 85 0.82 0.15 -4.28
C ILE A 85 1.57 0.68 -3.04
N ASP A 86 2.46 -0.16 -2.46
CA ASP A 86 3.23 0.21 -1.27
C ASP A 86 4.21 1.35 -1.56
N VAL A 87 4.90 1.30 -2.72
CA VAL A 87 5.85 2.35 -3.14
C VAL A 87 5.13 3.68 -3.35
N ILE A 88 4.02 3.70 -4.10
CA ILE A 88 3.24 4.92 -4.36
C ILE A 88 2.76 5.55 -3.05
N ALA A 89 2.27 4.73 -2.11
CA ALA A 89 1.84 5.22 -0.80
C ALA A 89 3.00 5.83 0.01
N ASN A 90 4.22 5.28 -0.09
CA ASN A 90 5.40 5.86 0.54
C ASN A 90 5.80 7.19 -0.12
N LEU A 91 5.73 7.27 -1.46
CA LEU A 91 6.07 8.47 -2.23
C LEU A 91 5.06 9.61 -2.03
N ALA A 92 3.84 9.33 -1.55
CA ALA A 92 2.85 10.36 -1.24
C ALA A 92 3.37 11.42 -0.26
N SER A 93 4.34 11.08 0.60
CA SER A 93 4.95 12.00 1.56
C SER A 93 5.81 13.09 0.92
N VAL A 94 6.26 12.90 -0.32
CA VAL A 94 7.13 13.84 -1.06
C VAL A 94 6.50 14.26 -2.39
N ASP A 95 5.21 14.00 -2.58
CA ASP A 95 4.45 14.24 -3.80
C ASP A 95 4.07 15.72 -3.96
N ILE A 96 5.05 16.55 -4.33
CA ILE A 96 4.87 17.99 -4.56
C ILE A 96 4.06 18.31 -5.81
N ASP A 97 4.07 17.41 -6.82
CA ASP A 97 3.41 17.59 -8.11
C ASP A 97 1.95 17.07 -8.11
N LYS A 98 1.46 16.65 -6.95
CA LYS A 98 0.11 16.08 -6.79
C LYS A 98 -0.16 14.92 -7.75
N ARG A 99 0.84 14.05 -7.95
CA ARG A 99 0.74 12.89 -8.84
C ARG A 99 -0.24 11.86 -8.28
N PHE A 100 -0.30 11.70 -6.95
CA PHE A 100 -1.24 10.80 -6.30
C PHE A 100 -2.69 11.22 -6.54
N GLU A 101 -2.99 12.52 -6.46
CA GLU A 101 -4.33 13.05 -6.74
C GLU A 101 -4.78 12.74 -8.17
N LYS A 102 -3.86 12.78 -9.14
CA LYS A 102 -4.15 12.45 -10.56
C LYS A 102 -4.47 10.99 -10.78
N ILE A 103 -3.92 10.10 -9.96
CA ILE A 103 -4.13 8.65 -10.06
C ILE A 103 -5.10 8.11 -9.00
N PHE A 104 -5.75 8.96 -8.23
CA PHE A 104 -6.61 8.57 -7.11
C PHE A 104 -7.63 7.51 -7.52
N GLU A 105 -8.38 7.74 -8.59
CA GLU A 105 -9.40 6.82 -9.07
C GLU A 105 -8.79 5.48 -9.53
N LYS A 106 -7.62 5.51 -10.18
CA LYS A 106 -6.88 4.31 -10.55
C LYS A 106 -6.45 3.51 -9.34
N PHE A 107 -5.89 4.19 -8.32
CA PHE A 107 -5.38 3.55 -7.11
C PHE A 107 -6.51 2.90 -6.29
N TYR A 108 -7.61 3.61 -6.04
CA TYR A 108 -8.74 3.06 -5.29
C TYR A 108 -9.63 2.15 -6.14
N GLY A 109 -9.61 2.27 -7.45
CA GLY A 109 -10.24 1.34 -8.39
C GLY A 109 -9.76 -0.11 -8.23
N LEU A 110 -8.51 -0.32 -7.77
CA LEU A 110 -7.94 -1.64 -7.45
C LEU A 110 -8.73 -2.39 -6.37
N LEU A 111 -9.52 -1.71 -5.54
CA LEU A 111 -10.42 -2.34 -4.58
C LEU A 111 -11.47 -3.23 -5.26
N GLN A 112 -11.80 -2.98 -6.53
CA GLN A 112 -12.82 -3.69 -7.28
C GLN A 112 -12.28 -4.88 -8.10
N GLU A 113 -10.97 -5.16 -8.06
CA GLU A 113 -10.36 -6.26 -8.82
C GLU A 113 -10.70 -7.67 -8.30
N GLY A 114 -11.42 -7.77 -7.18
CA GLY A 114 -11.80 -9.06 -6.60
C GLY A 114 -10.69 -9.80 -5.85
N SER A 115 -9.52 -9.18 -5.67
CA SER A 115 -8.38 -9.74 -4.94
C SER A 115 -8.33 -9.21 -3.51
N LEU A 116 -8.45 -10.10 -2.52
CA LEU A 116 -8.29 -9.74 -1.11
C LEU A 116 -6.91 -9.10 -0.83
N ILE A 117 -5.85 -9.64 -1.44
CA ILE A 117 -4.48 -9.17 -1.17
C ILE A 117 -4.30 -7.76 -1.76
N THR A 118 -4.75 -7.53 -3.00
CA THR A 118 -4.72 -6.20 -3.63
C THR A 118 -5.51 -5.18 -2.81
N ALA A 119 -6.74 -5.51 -2.44
CA ALA A 119 -7.57 -4.65 -1.60
C ALA A 119 -6.93 -4.41 -0.23
N GLY A 120 -6.30 -5.42 0.36
CA GLY A 120 -5.56 -5.31 1.62
C GLY A 120 -4.39 -4.33 1.56
N HIS A 121 -3.62 -4.32 0.47
CA HIS A 121 -2.54 -3.34 0.25
C HIS A 121 -3.09 -1.91 0.11
N VAL A 122 -4.17 -1.71 -0.66
CA VAL A 122 -4.80 -0.39 -0.82
C VAL A 122 -5.31 0.12 0.52
N VAL A 123 -6.14 -0.66 1.21
CA VAL A 123 -6.71 -0.30 2.52
C VAL A 123 -5.62 -0.08 3.56
N GLY A 124 -4.62 -0.97 3.62
CA GLY A 124 -3.55 -0.89 4.61
C GLY A 124 -2.65 0.34 4.47
N ASN A 125 -2.53 0.89 3.25
CA ASN A 125 -1.76 2.10 2.98
C ASN A 125 -2.58 3.39 3.10
N SER A 126 -3.92 3.33 3.14
CA SER A 126 -4.79 4.51 3.13
C SER A 126 -4.56 5.43 4.33
N GLY A 127 -4.38 4.88 5.52
CA GLY A 127 -4.07 5.70 6.71
C GLY A 127 -2.74 6.43 6.59
N LYS A 128 -1.72 5.80 6.00
CA LYS A 128 -0.43 6.44 5.70
C LYS A 128 -0.61 7.62 4.74
N ILE A 129 -1.41 7.44 3.69
CA ILE A 129 -1.67 8.47 2.68
C ILE A 129 -2.41 9.65 3.33
N VAL A 130 -3.47 9.42 4.10
CA VAL A 130 -4.18 10.49 4.82
C VAL A 130 -3.24 11.28 5.74
N ASN A 131 -2.31 10.59 6.41
CA ASN A 131 -1.40 11.26 7.33
C ASN A 131 -0.47 12.27 6.66
N VAL A 132 -0.14 12.10 5.39
CA VAL A 132 0.73 13.00 4.61
C VAL A 132 -0.03 13.87 3.61
N LYS A 133 -1.27 13.49 3.26
CA LYS A 133 -2.17 14.21 2.35
C LYS A 133 -3.56 14.38 3.01
N PRO A 134 -3.68 15.21 4.05
CA PRO A 134 -4.93 15.35 4.80
C PRO A 134 -6.09 15.89 3.95
N ASP A 135 -5.82 16.63 2.89
CA ASP A 135 -6.84 17.12 1.96
C ASP A 135 -7.60 16.02 1.23
N LEU A 136 -7.04 14.79 1.20
CA LEU A 136 -7.68 13.61 0.61
C LEU A 136 -8.47 12.80 1.63
N GLU A 137 -8.50 13.19 2.91
CA GLU A 137 -9.11 12.41 3.99
C GLU A 137 -10.54 11.99 3.65
N SER A 138 -11.42 12.94 3.32
CA SER A 138 -12.83 12.66 3.05
C SER A 138 -13.00 11.65 1.89
N ARG A 139 -12.30 11.89 0.78
CA ARG A 139 -12.36 11.00 -0.39
C ARG A 139 -11.87 9.59 -0.06
N ILE A 140 -10.78 9.48 0.71
CA ILE A 140 -10.21 8.18 1.12
C ILE A 140 -11.18 7.47 2.06
N THR A 141 -11.74 8.17 3.04
CA THR A 141 -12.72 7.62 3.97
C THR A 141 -13.94 7.09 3.23
N ASP A 142 -14.46 7.84 2.24
CA ASP A 142 -15.59 7.42 1.41
C ASP A 142 -15.29 6.12 0.64
N GLU A 143 -14.08 5.97 0.08
CA GLU A 143 -13.69 4.72 -0.60
C GLU A 143 -13.59 3.55 0.39
N LEU A 144 -13.04 3.77 1.59
CA LEU A 144 -12.92 2.73 2.60
C LEU A 144 -14.28 2.30 3.17
N LEU A 145 -15.24 3.21 3.32
CA LEU A 145 -16.61 2.89 3.75
C LEU A 145 -17.35 1.97 2.77
N LYS A 146 -16.93 1.94 1.49
CA LYS A 146 -17.47 1.00 0.49
C LYS A 146 -17.00 -0.44 0.68
N ALA A 147 -16.07 -0.71 1.61
CA ALA A 147 -15.48 -2.05 1.81
C ALA A 147 -16.53 -3.15 2.06
N GLU A 148 -17.68 -2.83 2.68
CA GLU A 148 -18.79 -3.76 2.88
C GLU A 148 -19.41 -4.25 1.57
N LYS A 149 -19.29 -3.48 0.48
CA LYS A 149 -19.90 -3.74 -0.82
C LYS A 149 -18.91 -4.35 -1.83
N ILE A 150 -17.63 -4.42 -1.49
CA ILE A 150 -16.60 -4.99 -2.38
C ILE A 150 -16.87 -6.48 -2.59
N LYS A 151 -16.87 -6.90 -3.86
CA LYS A 151 -17.03 -8.30 -4.24
C LYS A 151 -15.68 -9.02 -4.10
N LEU A 152 -15.59 -9.93 -3.16
CA LEU A 152 -14.43 -10.79 -2.94
C LEU A 152 -14.84 -12.27 -3.08
N PRO A 153 -13.89 -13.19 -3.30
CA PRO A 153 -14.17 -14.59 -3.58
C PRO A 153 -15.01 -15.29 -2.52
N THR A 154 -14.87 -14.91 -1.25
CA THR A 154 -15.60 -15.50 -0.13
C THR A 154 -16.04 -14.43 0.87
N GLU A 155 -17.03 -14.75 1.69
CA GLU A 155 -17.41 -13.92 2.82
C GLU A 155 -16.26 -13.74 3.82
N GLU A 156 -15.48 -14.79 4.06
CA GLU A 156 -14.29 -14.70 4.94
C GLU A 156 -13.26 -13.70 4.39
N CYS A 157 -13.02 -13.68 3.07
CA CYS A 157 -12.15 -12.66 2.46
C CYS A 157 -12.67 -11.24 2.72
N ARG A 158 -13.99 -11.02 2.61
CA ARG A 158 -14.61 -9.73 2.92
C ARG A 158 -14.46 -9.39 4.39
N ASN A 159 -14.69 -10.32 5.29
CA ASN A 159 -14.55 -10.12 6.73
C ASN A 159 -13.11 -9.78 7.13
N ILE A 160 -12.10 -10.36 6.46
CA ILE A 160 -10.69 -10.00 6.62
C ILE A 160 -10.47 -8.55 6.17
N LEU A 161 -10.98 -8.16 5.00
CA LEU A 161 -10.83 -6.80 4.48
C LEU A 161 -11.47 -5.78 5.42
N LEU A 162 -12.67 -6.04 5.94
CA LEU A 162 -13.35 -5.18 6.93
C LEU A 162 -12.48 -4.98 8.16
N GLY A 163 -11.83 -6.03 8.64
CA GLY A 163 -10.89 -5.94 9.74
C GLY A 163 -9.64 -5.09 9.42
N HIS A 164 -9.16 -5.07 8.17
CA HIS A 164 -8.09 -4.17 7.72
C HIS A 164 -8.58 -2.73 7.60
N THR A 165 -9.82 -2.53 7.13
CA THR A 165 -10.45 -1.22 7.04
C THR A 165 -10.57 -0.54 8.40
N ILE A 166 -10.98 -1.28 9.44
CA ILE A 166 -11.01 -0.76 10.83
C ILE A 166 -9.63 -0.31 11.28
N LEU A 167 -8.58 -1.12 11.02
CA LEU A 167 -7.22 -0.75 11.38
C LEU A 167 -6.72 0.47 10.60
N SER A 168 -7.16 0.65 9.36
CA SER A 168 -6.83 1.84 8.58
C SER A 168 -7.47 3.09 9.19
N PHE A 169 -8.77 3.05 9.51
CA PHE A 169 -9.45 4.15 10.20
C PHE A 169 -8.78 4.50 11.54
N ASP A 170 -8.33 3.51 12.30
CA ASP A 170 -7.64 3.74 13.58
C ASP A 170 -6.35 4.57 13.44
N GLN A 171 -5.68 4.51 12.29
CA GLN A 171 -4.45 5.26 12.03
C GLN A 171 -4.65 6.77 11.88
N TYR A 172 -5.85 7.21 11.51
CA TYR A 172 -6.13 8.63 11.24
C TYR A 172 -7.49 9.12 11.76
N PHE A 173 -8.08 8.40 12.71
CA PHE A 173 -9.42 8.72 13.22
C PHE A 173 -9.58 10.16 13.70
N ASP A 174 -8.55 10.72 14.32
CA ASP A 174 -8.57 12.11 14.80
C ASP A 174 -8.73 13.12 13.67
N LYS A 175 -8.33 12.78 12.45
CA LYS A 175 -8.43 13.61 11.23
C LYS A 175 -9.76 13.44 10.50
N ILE A 176 -10.51 12.37 10.79
CA ILE A 176 -11.78 12.07 10.11
C ILE A 176 -12.81 13.16 10.40
N GLN A 177 -13.36 13.75 9.35
CA GLN A 177 -14.40 14.78 9.43
C GLN A 177 -15.76 14.16 9.79
N ASN A 178 -16.18 13.12 9.08
CA ASN A 178 -17.44 12.42 9.33
C ASN A 178 -17.24 11.17 10.21
N LYS A 179 -16.88 11.41 11.47
CA LYS A 179 -16.66 10.33 12.44
C LYS A 179 -17.89 9.45 12.67
N TYR A 180 -19.10 10.01 12.52
CA TYR A 180 -20.34 9.26 12.73
C TYR A 180 -20.46 8.07 11.78
N GLU A 181 -20.19 8.26 10.50
CA GLU A 181 -20.26 7.16 9.51
C GLU A 181 -19.22 6.06 9.76
N VAL A 182 -18.00 6.45 10.12
CA VAL A 182 -16.94 5.49 10.46
C VAL A 182 -17.29 4.71 11.72
N VAL A 183 -17.77 5.38 12.78
CA VAL A 183 -18.22 4.71 14.01
C VAL A 183 -19.40 3.77 13.71
N SER A 184 -20.35 4.19 12.87
CA SER A 184 -21.48 3.36 12.45
C SER A 184 -21.03 2.13 11.66
N PHE A 185 -20.07 2.30 10.74
CA PHE A 185 -19.44 1.19 10.03
C PHE A 185 -18.79 0.18 11.01
N VAL A 186 -18.00 0.68 11.97
CA VAL A 186 -17.33 -0.19 12.94
C VAL A 186 -18.33 -0.87 13.88
N LYS A 187 -19.40 -0.20 14.31
CA LYS A 187 -20.46 -0.79 15.14
C LYS A 187 -21.13 -1.98 14.44
N ARG A 188 -21.35 -1.93 13.13
CA ARG A 188 -21.88 -3.08 12.38
C ARG A 188 -20.96 -4.29 12.47
N GLN A 189 -19.65 -4.09 12.60
CA GLN A 189 -18.67 -5.18 12.67
C GLN A 189 -18.59 -5.86 14.05
N LEU A 190 -19.29 -5.36 15.06
CA LEU A 190 -19.48 -6.09 16.33
C LEU A 190 -20.22 -7.42 16.14
N ASN A 191 -21.04 -7.54 15.08
CA ASN A 191 -21.77 -8.76 14.73
C ASN A 191 -21.06 -9.54 13.59
N ASN A 192 -19.82 -9.20 13.26
CA ASN A 192 -19.09 -9.90 12.19
C ASN A 192 -18.84 -11.36 12.58
N SER A 193 -19.05 -12.28 11.64
CA SER A 193 -18.85 -13.72 11.86
C SER A 193 -17.40 -14.09 12.15
N ARG A 194 -16.44 -13.22 11.74
CA ARG A 194 -15.02 -13.41 11.99
C ARG A 194 -14.60 -12.78 13.32
N ASN A 195 -14.26 -13.58 14.32
CA ASN A 195 -13.86 -13.12 15.65
C ASN A 195 -12.74 -12.07 15.64
N ALA A 196 -11.73 -12.23 14.77
CA ALA A 196 -10.62 -11.27 14.67
C ALA A 196 -11.09 -9.88 14.21
N THR A 197 -12.10 -9.80 13.34
CA THR A 197 -12.68 -8.53 12.89
C THR A 197 -13.55 -7.93 13.97
N LYS A 198 -14.38 -8.75 14.65
CA LYS A 198 -15.15 -8.32 15.83
C LYS A 198 -14.26 -7.72 16.92
N THR A 199 -13.17 -8.40 17.28
CA THR A 199 -12.20 -7.89 18.29
C THR A 199 -11.57 -6.55 17.89
N LYS A 200 -11.30 -6.33 16.59
CA LYS A 200 -10.81 -5.03 16.10
C LYS A 200 -11.87 -3.94 16.26
N ALA A 201 -13.13 -4.25 15.98
CA ALA A 201 -14.23 -3.32 16.17
C ALA A 201 -14.43 -2.93 17.65
N GLU A 202 -14.39 -3.92 18.56
CA GLU A 202 -14.47 -3.68 20.00
C GLU A 202 -13.34 -2.76 20.50
N LYS A 203 -12.09 -3.04 20.08
CA LYS A 203 -10.93 -2.21 20.44
C LYS A 203 -11.02 -0.80 19.90
N PHE A 204 -11.44 -0.65 18.65
CA PHE A 204 -11.62 0.66 18.02
C PHE A 204 -12.67 1.49 18.76
N LEU A 205 -13.85 0.92 19.05
CA LEU A 205 -14.93 1.61 19.73
C LEU A 205 -14.54 1.98 21.18
N LYS A 206 -13.87 1.09 21.90
CA LYS A 206 -13.36 1.40 23.23
C LYS A 206 -12.38 2.59 23.22
N LYS A 207 -11.59 2.73 22.16
CA LYS A 207 -10.60 3.81 22.04
C LYS A 207 -11.22 5.14 21.60
N HIS A 208 -12.18 5.11 20.67
CA HIS A 208 -12.62 6.29 19.93
C HIS A 208 -14.07 6.71 20.20
N ALA A 209 -14.90 5.82 20.69
CA ALA A 209 -16.31 6.07 21.01
C ALA A 209 -16.64 5.44 22.36
N PRO A 210 -16.01 5.89 23.45
CA PRO A 210 -16.37 5.42 24.78
C PRO A 210 -17.84 5.78 25.04
N SER A 211 -18.55 4.87 25.73
CA SER A 211 -19.99 4.95 26.06
C SER A 211 -20.31 6.19 26.86
#